data_87c35442f29b22bf5f5aaecb2c1739c1
#
_entry.id   87c35442f29b22bf5f5aaecb2c1739c1
#
_cell.length_a   1.000
_cell.length_b   1.000
_cell.length_c   1.000
_cell.angle_alpha   90.00
_cell.angle_beta   90.00
_cell.angle_gamma   90.00
#
_symmetry.space_group_name_H-M   'P 1'
#
loop_
_entity.id
_entity.type
_entity.pdbx_description
1 polymer ?
#
loop_
_entity_poly.entity_id
_entity_poly.type
_entity_poly.pdbx_seq_one_letter_code
_entity_poly.pdbx_strand_id
1 'polypeptide(L)'
;YFFTTSEHANENLKKAGIEDKRIFYVGNTMIDTLLKQMPNFIKPAVFDEQNLKPQDYFVLTMHRPANVDETEKLQEFLNTIDSNVNGCPVLFPVHPRTAIILKDMGLEFNSIHQIPPMSYLEFNYLVQHAKCVITDSGGITEETTVMGVPCMTLRDNTERPETIITGTNELIGTNPQKLIPALKTLFNGDWKKGAVPHLWDGKTADRIINNLISL
;
A
#
# COMPACT_ATOMS: atom_id res chain seq x y z
N TYR A 1 -1.52 -23.65 -17.09
CA TYR A 1 -1.09 -22.34 -17.57
C TYR A 1 -1.00 -21.35 -16.42
N PHE A 2 -0.04 -20.38 -16.49
CA PHE A 2 0.21 -19.38 -15.46
C PHE A 2 0.14 -18.00 -16.09
N PHE A 3 -0.71 -17.15 -15.54
CA PHE A 3 -0.84 -15.75 -15.93
C PHE A 3 -0.17 -14.89 -14.85
N THR A 4 0.90 -14.19 -15.21
CA THR A 4 1.78 -13.55 -14.24
C THR A 4 1.67 -12.03 -14.30
N THR A 5 2.04 -11.39 -13.18
CA THR A 5 1.99 -9.94 -12.99
C THR A 5 3.32 -9.24 -13.19
N SER A 6 4.42 -9.99 -13.30
CA SER A 6 5.78 -9.46 -13.44
C SER A 6 6.73 -10.46 -14.08
N GLU A 7 7.85 -9.96 -14.62
CA GLU A 7 8.94 -10.80 -15.13
C GLU A 7 9.57 -11.65 -14.01
N HIS A 8 9.67 -11.09 -12.81
CA HIS A 8 10.17 -11.82 -11.64
C HIS A 8 9.32 -13.07 -11.34
N ALA A 9 8.00 -12.98 -11.46
CA ALA A 9 7.11 -14.13 -11.32
C ALA A 9 7.36 -15.18 -12.39
N ASN A 10 7.66 -14.77 -13.64
CA ASN A 10 8.03 -15.69 -14.72
C ASN A 10 9.33 -16.44 -14.39
N GLU A 11 10.35 -15.72 -13.93
CA GLU A 11 11.63 -16.32 -13.53
C GLU A 11 11.45 -17.34 -12.39
N ASN A 12 10.62 -17.06 -11.42
CA ASN A 12 10.34 -17.98 -10.32
C ASN A 12 9.65 -19.26 -10.82
N LEU A 13 8.71 -19.15 -11.76
CA LEU A 13 8.05 -20.30 -12.37
C LEU A 13 9.03 -21.14 -13.20
N LYS A 14 9.93 -20.51 -13.97
CA LYS A 14 10.98 -21.20 -14.71
C LYS A 14 11.95 -21.95 -13.79
N LYS A 15 12.37 -21.31 -12.69
CA LYS A 15 13.20 -21.94 -11.65
C LYS A 15 12.48 -23.14 -11.00
N ALA A 16 11.15 -23.09 -10.91
CA ALA A 16 10.32 -24.21 -10.43
C ALA A 16 10.09 -25.31 -11.49
N GLY A 17 10.70 -25.20 -12.68
CA GLY A 17 10.61 -26.19 -13.74
C GLY A 17 9.37 -26.08 -14.63
N ILE A 18 8.68 -24.96 -14.60
CA ILE A 18 7.53 -24.72 -15.50
C ILE A 18 8.05 -24.35 -16.89
N GLU A 19 7.51 -25.00 -17.91
CA GLU A 19 7.84 -24.74 -19.32
C GLU A 19 7.38 -23.32 -19.74
N ASP A 20 8.23 -22.60 -20.47
CA ASP A 20 7.97 -21.25 -20.96
C ASP A 20 6.63 -21.07 -21.68
N LYS A 21 6.23 -22.08 -22.51
CA LYS A 21 4.97 -22.08 -23.24
C LYS A 21 3.72 -22.07 -22.34
N ARG A 22 3.88 -22.31 -21.03
CA ARG A 22 2.79 -22.31 -20.05
C ARG A 22 2.74 -21.01 -19.22
N ILE A 23 3.68 -20.08 -19.45
CA ILE A 23 3.83 -18.85 -18.66
C ILE A 23 3.47 -17.66 -19.56
N PHE A 24 2.50 -16.87 -19.16
CA PHE A 24 2.04 -15.68 -19.88
C PHE A 24 2.15 -14.45 -18.98
N TYR A 25 3.03 -13.53 -19.32
CA TYR A 25 3.10 -12.23 -18.65
C TYR A 25 1.98 -11.35 -19.19
N VAL A 26 0.96 -11.09 -18.38
CA VAL A 26 -0.28 -10.41 -18.81
C VAL A 26 -0.55 -9.10 -18.10
N GLY A 27 0.13 -8.82 -17.00
CA GLY A 27 -0.12 -7.66 -16.15
C GLY A 27 -0.87 -8.03 -14.87
N ASN A 28 -1.57 -7.06 -14.26
CA ASN A 28 -2.17 -7.21 -12.93
C ASN A 28 -3.67 -6.85 -12.95
N THR A 29 -4.54 -7.82 -12.69
CA THR A 29 -6.00 -7.62 -12.69
C THR A 29 -6.50 -6.70 -11.57
N MET A 30 -5.77 -6.56 -10.47
CA MET A 30 -6.08 -5.56 -9.43
C MET A 30 -5.94 -4.15 -10.00
N ILE A 31 -4.93 -3.93 -10.85
CA ILE A 31 -4.71 -2.65 -11.51
C ILE A 31 -5.77 -2.37 -12.56
N ASP A 32 -6.27 -3.38 -13.27
CA ASP A 32 -7.43 -3.22 -14.17
C ASP A 32 -8.64 -2.66 -13.39
N THR A 33 -8.88 -3.21 -12.19
CA THR A 33 -9.96 -2.75 -11.30
C THR A 33 -9.70 -1.33 -10.81
N LEU A 34 -8.49 -1.04 -10.32
CA LEU A 34 -8.09 0.28 -9.84
C LEU A 34 -8.34 1.35 -10.90
N LEU A 35 -7.75 1.18 -12.09
CA LEU A 35 -7.84 2.14 -13.18
C LEU A 35 -9.29 2.37 -13.64
N LYS A 36 -10.11 1.31 -13.65
CA LYS A 36 -11.53 1.41 -13.95
C LYS A 36 -12.30 2.20 -12.89
N GLN A 37 -11.90 2.12 -11.63
CA GLN A 37 -12.59 2.76 -10.51
C GLN A 37 -12.05 4.14 -10.15
N MET A 38 -10.85 4.51 -10.55
CA MET A 38 -10.28 5.83 -10.25
C MET A 38 -11.21 7.02 -10.57
N PRO A 39 -11.92 7.05 -11.72
CA PRO A 39 -12.86 8.13 -12.01
C PRO A 39 -14.09 8.17 -11.07
N ASN A 40 -14.33 7.09 -10.34
CA ASN A 40 -15.47 6.92 -9.43
C ASN A 40 -15.08 7.07 -7.95
N PHE A 41 -13.84 7.46 -7.63
CA PHE A 41 -13.41 7.66 -6.25
C PHE A 41 -14.27 8.71 -5.57
N ILE A 42 -14.64 8.45 -4.32
CA ILE A 42 -15.58 9.26 -3.55
C ILE A 42 -14.80 9.94 -2.41
N LYS A 43 -14.87 11.26 -2.35
CA LYS A 43 -14.32 12.02 -1.24
C LYS A 43 -15.07 11.66 0.05
N PRO A 44 -14.42 11.06 1.06
CA PRO A 44 -15.08 10.70 2.30
C PRO A 44 -15.30 11.92 3.19
N ALA A 45 -16.34 11.87 4.05
CA ALA A 45 -16.68 12.97 4.96
C ALA A 45 -15.51 13.39 5.88
N VAL A 46 -14.71 12.42 6.34
CA VAL A 46 -13.54 12.65 7.19
C VAL A 46 -12.53 13.61 6.56
N PHE A 47 -12.48 13.70 5.24
CA PHE A 47 -11.58 14.64 4.56
C PHE A 47 -11.89 16.10 4.90
N ASP A 48 -13.18 16.44 4.94
CA ASP A 48 -13.65 17.79 5.31
C ASP A 48 -13.71 17.97 6.83
N GLU A 49 -14.15 16.98 7.57
CA GLU A 49 -14.23 16.98 9.04
C GLU A 49 -12.87 17.22 9.70
N GLN A 50 -11.79 16.65 9.14
CA GLN A 50 -10.42 16.83 9.62
C GLN A 50 -9.68 17.98 8.91
N ASN A 51 -10.37 18.77 8.06
CA ASN A 51 -9.77 19.85 7.28
C ASN A 51 -8.52 19.44 6.49
N LEU A 52 -8.52 18.23 5.92
CA LEU A 52 -7.38 17.67 5.20
C LEU A 52 -7.13 18.42 3.89
N LYS A 53 -5.86 18.47 3.50
CA LYS A 53 -5.44 18.98 2.19
C LYS A 53 -4.68 17.87 1.44
N PRO A 54 -4.78 17.82 0.11
CA PRO A 54 -3.98 16.88 -0.67
C PRO A 54 -2.49 17.00 -0.35
N GLN A 55 -1.82 15.86 -0.21
CA GLN A 55 -0.40 15.73 0.09
C GLN A 55 0.05 16.32 1.44
N ASP A 56 -0.89 16.48 2.38
CA ASP A 56 -0.60 17.03 3.71
C ASP A 56 -1.02 16.10 4.87
N TYR A 57 -1.29 14.85 4.57
CA TYR A 57 -1.66 13.82 5.53
C TYR A 57 -1.12 12.44 5.11
N PHE A 58 -1.10 11.52 6.06
CA PHE A 58 -0.74 10.13 5.86
C PHE A 58 -1.97 9.22 5.94
N VAL A 59 -1.91 8.08 5.26
CA VAL A 59 -2.83 6.97 5.48
C VAL A 59 -2.04 5.81 6.09
N LEU A 60 -2.51 5.30 7.23
CA LEU A 60 -1.92 4.16 7.92
C LEU A 60 -2.86 2.96 7.84
N THR A 61 -2.35 1.79 7.46
CA THR A 61 -3.08 0.53 7.61
C THR A 61 -2.19 -0.54 8.21
N MET A 62 -2.67 -1.20 9.24
CA MET A 62 -2.01 -2.33 9.90
C MET A 62 -3.05 -3.40 10.23
N HIS A 63 -2.84 -4.60 9.75
CA HIS A 63 -3.78 -5.71 9.93
C HIS A 63 -3.10 -7.09 10.03
N ARG A 64 -1.79 -7.18 9.74
CA ARG A 64 -1.08 -8.46 9.84
C ARG A 64 -0.83 -8.84 11.29
N PRO A 65 -1.09 -10.11 11.66
CA PRO A 65 -0.85 -10.60 13.02
C PRO A 65 0.54 -10.23 13.57
N ALA A 66 1.59 -10.38 12.76
CA ALA A 66 2.95 -10.04 13.14
C ALA A 66 3.18 -8.56 13.53
N ASN A 67 2.25 -7.66 13.18
CA ASN A 67 2.35 -6.24 13.49
C ASN A 67 1.32 -5.78 14.53
N VAL A 68 0.17 -6.49 14.66
CA VAL A 68 -0.93 -6.03 15.52
C VAL A 68 -1.19 -6.94 16.73
N ASP A 69 -0.76 -8.21 16.70
CA ASP A 69 -1.00 -9.14 17.81
C ASP A 69 0.07 -8.99 18.94
N GLU A 70 1.24 -8.41 18.62
CA GLU A 70 2.27 -8.04 19.60
C GLU A 70 2.05 -6.59 20.06
N THR A 71 1.37 -6.40 21.18
CA THR A 71 0.95 -5.09 21.71
C THR A 71 2.10 -4.09 21.84
N GLU A 72 3.25 -4.53 22.35
CA GLU A 72 4.43 -3.68 22.54
C GLU A 72 4.97 -3.17 21.19
N LYS A 73 5.02 -4.04 20.20
CA LYS A 73 5.49 -3.70 18.85
C LYS A 73 4.52 -2.75 18.14
N LEU A 74 3.22 -3.01 18.25
CA LEU A 74 2.19 -2.11 17.73
C LEU A 74 2.34 -0.71 18.35
N GLN A 75 2.50 -0.63 19.66
CA GLN A 75 2.73 0.62 20.37
C GLN A 75 3.99 1.34 19.89
N GLU A 76 5.10 0.61 19.72
CA GLU A 76 6.35 1.19 19.23
C GLU A 76 6.19 1.75 17.81
N PHE A 77 5.51 1.04 16.90
CA PHE A 77 5.20 1.55 15.57
C PHE A 77 4.38 2.84 15.62
N LEU A 78 3.28 2.84 16.37
CA LEU A 78 2.39 3.99 16.45
C LEU A 78 3.09 5.20 17.09
N ASN A 79 3.84 5.01 18.18
CA ASN A 79 4.62 6.07 18.80
C ASN A 79 5.71 6.63 17.86
N THR A 80 6.37 5.74 17.11
CA THR A 80 7.39 6.16 16.14
C THR A 80 6.77 6.99 15.02
N ILE A 81 5.61 6.58 14.50
CA ILE A 81 4.88 7.34 13.48
C ILE A 81 4.44 8.69 14.04
N ASP A 82 3.72 8.71 15.16
CA ASP A 82 3.17 9.93 15.78
C ASP A 82 4.25 10.98 16.04
N SER A 83 5.41 10.55 16.52
CA SER A 83 6.54 11.42 16.85
C SER A 83 7.32 11.95 15.64
N ASN A 84 7.18 11.34 14.46
CA ASN A 84 8.03 11.66 13.30
C ASN A 84 7.27 12.13 12.05
N VAL A 85 5.94 12.29 12.12
CA VAL A 85 5.13 12.81 11.00
C VAL A 85 5.06 14.34 10.94
N ASN A 86 5.85 15.06 11.77
CA ASN A 86 5.92 16.53 11.81
C ASN A 86 4.55 17.21 11.98
N GLY A 87 3.67 16.60 12.78
CA GLY A 87 2.31 17.12 13.03
C GLY A 87 1.34 16.93 11.85
N CYS A 88 1.73 16.26 10.78
CA CYS A 88 0.79 15.92 9.71
C CYS A 88 -0.24 14.90 10.23
N PRO A 89 -1.53 15.06 9.92
CA PRO A 89 -2.55 14.07 10.28
C PRO A 89 -2.23 12.69 9.70
N VAL A 90 -2.44 11.64 10.49
CA VAL A 90 -2.33 10.24 10.07
C VAL A 90 -3.72 9.61 10.21
N LEU A 91 -4.37 9.31 9.10
CA LEU A 91 -5.65 8.63 9.10
C LEU A 91 -5.43 7.13 9.23
N PHE A 92 -5.97 6.55 10.27
CA PHE A 92 -5.87 5.11 10.53
C PHE A 92 -7.25 4.46 10.51
N PRO A 93 -7.72 3.96 9.35
CA PRO A 93 -8.92 3.12 9.28
C PRO A 93 -8.70 1.84 10.08
N VAL A 94 -9.37 1.71 11.20
CA VAL A 94 -9.11 0.63 12.17
C VAL A 94 -10.21 -0.41 12.10
N HIS A 95 -9.82 -1.68 11.86
CA HIS A 95 -10.76 -2.78 11.99
C HIS A 95 -11.26 -2.89 13.46
N PRO A 96 -12.53 -3.23 13.73
CA PRO A 96 -13.08 -3.30 15.08
C PRO A 96 -12.24 -4.09 16.08
N ARG A 97 -11.63 -5.21 15.67
CA ARG A 97 -10.73 -6.00 16.51
C ARG A 97 -9.51 -5.18 16.96
N THR A 98 -8.86 -4.48 16.04
CA THR A 98 -7.68 -3.65 16.35
C THR A 98 -8.07 -2.43 17.20
N ALA A 99 -9.25 -1.85 16.96
CA ALA A 99 -9.77 -0.74 17.76
C ALA A 99 -9.91 -1.11 19.24
N ILE A 100 -10.35 -2.33 19.55
CA ILE A 100 -10.43 -2.84 20.94
C ILE A 100 -9.03 -2.90 21.56
N ILE A 101 -8.05 -3.46 20.84
CA ILE A 101 -6.66 -3.55 21.32
C ILE A 101 -6.12 -2.15 21.62
N LEU A 102 -6.27 -1.22 20.69
CA LEU A 102 -5.79 0.17 20.89
C LEU A 102 -6.46 0.86 22.07
N LYS A 103 -7.75 0.64 22.28
CA LYS A 103 -8.49 1.17 23.42
C LYS A 103 -7.99 0.60 24.75
N ASP A 104 -7.74 -0.71 24.82
CA ASP A 104 -7.25 -1.39 26.02
C ASP A 104 -5.82 -0.97 26.38
N MET A 105 -5.02 -0.55 25.36
CA MET A 105 -3.69 0.02 25.58
C MET A 105 -3.72 1.41 26.20
N GLY A 106 -4.84 2.13 26.16
CA GLY A 106 -4.98 3.48 26.72
C GLY A 106 -4.06 4.52 26.08
N LEU A 107 -3.67 4.32 24.81
CA LEU A 107 -2.75 5.23 24.10
C LEU A 107 -3.50 6.41 23.51
N GLU A 108 -2.93 7.59 23.72
CA GLU A 108 -3.35 8.82 23.07
C GLU A 108 -2.27 9.30 22.09
N PHE A 109 -2.67 9.74 20.92
CA PHE A 109 -1.78 10.22 19.87
C PHE A 109 -2.13 11.64 19.47
N ASN A 110 -1.12 12.43 19.10
CA ASN A 110 -1.34 13.81 18.66
C ASN A 110 -1.74 13.90 17.19
N SER A 111 -1.17 13.05 16.36
CA SER A 111 -1.31 13.08 14.90
C SER A 111 -2.13 11.92 14.35
N ILE A 112 -2.26 10.79 15.08
CA ILE A 112 -2.94 9.59 14.60
C ILE A 112 -4.43 9.65 14.93
N HIS A 113 -5.26 9.73 13.91
CA HIS A 113 -6.72 9.75 13.99
C HIS A 113 -7.28 8.39 13.60
N GLN A 114 -7.78 7.64 14.60
CA GLN A 114 -8.50 6.39 14.35
C GLN A 114 -9.85 6.71 13.72
N ILE A 115 -10.13 6.11 12.57
CA ILE A 115 -11.38 6.29 11.84
C ILE A 115 -12.02 4.93 11.53
N PRO A 116 -13.35 4.86 11.33
CA PRO A 116 -14.01 3.63 10.90
C PRO A 116 -13.48 3.14 9.55
N PRO A 117 -13.56 1.82 9.28
CA PRO A 117 -13.36 1.29 7.93
C PRO A 117 -14.32 1.94 6.96
N MET A 118 -13.88 2.14 5.73
CA MET A 118 -14.66 2.79 4.67
C MET A 118 -14.72 1.93 3.41
N SER A 119 -15.55 2.35 2.46
CA SER A 119 -15.66 1.69 1.18
C SER A 119 -14.35 1.78 0.37
N TYR A 120 -14.16 0.87 -0.59
CA TYR A 120 -13.01 0.87 -1.49
C TYR A 120 -12.83 2.22 -2.20
N LEU A 121 -13.93 2.82 -2.66
CA LEU A 121 -13.88 4.09 -3.40
C LEU A 121 -13.47 5.27 -2.51
N GLU A 122 -13.93 5.30 -1.27
CA GLU A 122 -13.57 6.33 -0.30
C GLU A 122 -12.13 6.15 0.19
N PHE A 123 -11.74 4.91 0.49
CA PHE A 123 -10.37 4.60 0.92
C PHE A 123 -9.35 4.99 -0.14
N ASN A 124 -9.59 4.60 -1.39
CA ASN A 124 -8.67 4.94 -2.48
C ASN A 124 -8.66 6.43 -2.84
N TYR A 125 -9.73 7.17 -2.57
CA TYR A 125 -9.68 8.64 -2.62
C TYR A 125 -8.65 9.18 -1.62
N LEU A 126 -8.68 8.70 -0.36
CA LEU A 126 -7.69 9.11 0.64
C LEU A 126 -6.27 8.71 0.23
N VAL A 127 -6.08 7.49 -0.25
CA VAL A 127 -4.77 7.01 -0.71
C VAL A 127 -4.23 7.88 -1.83
N GLN A 128 -5.04 8.19 -2.85
CA GLN A 128 -4.64 8.99 -4.02
C GLN A 128 -4.16 10.39 -3.64
N HIS A 129 -4.71 10.98 -2.59
CA HIS A 129 -4.40 12.33 -2.17
C HIS A 129 -3.46 12.40 -0.96
N ALA A 130 -2.99 11.27 -0.46
CA ALA A 130 -2.07 11.21 0.68
C ALA A 130 -0.66 11.73 0.32
N LYS A 131 0.05 12.29 1.30
CA LYS A 131 1.49 12.54 1.23
C LYS A 131 2.27 11.22 1.12
N CYS A 132 1.85 10.24 1.90
CA CYS A 132 2.44 8.90 1.91
C CYS A 132 1.46 7.91 2.54
N VAL A 133 1.58 6.65 2.14
CA VAL A 133 0.87 5.54 2.77
C VAL A 133 1.86 4.69 3.56
N ILE A 134 1.53 4.36 4.80
CA ILE A 134 2.28 3.43 5.66
C ILE A 134 1.40 2.18 5.81
N THR A 135 1.88 1.02 5.35
CA THR A 135 1.01 -0.16 5.25
C THR A 135 1.76 -1.48 5.42
N ASP A 136 1.06 -2.52 5.86
CA ASP A 136 1.51 -3.92 5.79
C ASP A 136 0.77 -4.74 4.71
N SER A 137 -0.06 -4.08 3.89
CA SER A 137 -0.85 -4.68 2.81
C SER A 137 -0.09 -4.72 1.49
N GLY A 138 0.01 -5.91 0.87
CA GLY A 138 0.60 -6.04 -0.47
C GLY A 138 -0.23 -5.39 -1.57
N GLY A 139 -1.56 -5.44 -1.50
CA GLY A 139 -2.43 -4.83 -2.51
C GLY A 139 -2.32 -3.30 -2.54
N ILE A 140 -2.25 -2.67 -1.38
CA ILE A 140 -2.10 -1.21 -1.28
C ILE A 140 -0.77 -0.74 -1.90
N THR A 141 0.30 -1.52 -1.80
CA THR A 141 1.59 -1.17 -2.43
C THR A 141 1.51 -1.18 -3.96
N GLU A 142 0.66 -2.03 -4.54
CA GLU A 142 0.40 -2.05 -5.97
C GLU A 142 -0.40 -0.82 -6.41
N GLU A 143 -1.46 -0.49 -5.66
CA GLU A 143 -2.33 0.66 -5.93
C GLU A 143 -1.56 1.99 -5.81
N THR A 144 -0.79 2.18 -4.72
CA THR A 144 0.04 3.38 -4.53
C THR A 144 1.09 3.55 -5.62
N THR A 145 1.68 2.45 -6.10
CA THR A 145 2.63 2.47 -7.22
C THR A 145 2.00 3.06 -8.48
N VAL A 146 0.79 2.62 -8.84
CA VAL A 146 0.08 3.14 -10.04
C VAL A 146 -0.40 4.57 -9.86
N MET A 147 -0.84 4.94 -8.65
CA MET A 147 -1.25 6.31 -8.34
C MET A 147 -0.06 7.29 -8.12
N GLY A 148 1.18 6.78 -8.11
CA GLY A 148 2.37 7.62 -7.90
C GLY A 148 2.52 8.12 -6.47
N VAL A 149 1.86 7.49 -5.49
CA VAL A 149 1.89 7.89 -4.08
C VAL A 149 3.06 7.21 -3.35
N PRO A 150 3.89 7.93 -2.60
CA PRO A 150 4.89 7.36 -1.72
C PRO A 150 4.31 6.30 -0.80
N CYS A 151 4.99 5.17 -0.65
CA CYS A 151 4.52 4.06 0.18
C CYS A 151 5.64 3.45 1.02
N MET A 152 5.38 3.24 2.30
CA MET A 152 6.27 2.59 3.27
C MET A 152 5.66 1.25 3.68
N THR A 153 6.30 0.14 3.33
CA THR A 153 5.80 -1.20 3.65
C THR A 153 6.41 -1.74 4.93
N LEU A 154 5.56 -2.01 5.93
CA LEU A 154 5.93 -2.56 7.24
C LEU A 154 6.06 -4.09 7.20
N ARG A 155 6.98 -4.58 6.35
CA ARG A 155 7.25 -6.01 6.13
C ARG A 155 8.71 -6.22 5.82
N ASP A 156 9.26 -7.40 6.16
CA ASP A 156 10.65 -7.78 5.85
C ASP A 156 10.80 -8.33 4.43
N ASN A 157 9.71 -8.70 3.78
CA ASN A 157 9.67 -9.19 2.40
C ASN A 157 8.43 -8.71 1.66
N THR A 158 8.45 -8.86 0.34
CA THR A 158 7.31 -8.57 -0.53
C THR A 158 7.19 -9.61 -1.64
N GLU A 159 5.95 -9.93 -1.98
CA GLU A 159 5.62 -10.73 -3.17
C GLU A 159 5.54 -9.86 -4.44
N ARG A 160 5.78 -8.56 -4.30
CA ARG A 160 5.64 -7.56 -5.36
C ARG A 160 6.91 -6.70 -5.48
N PRO A 161 8.05 -7.31 -5.84
CA PRO A 161 9.32 -6.58 -5.93
C PRO A 161 9.27 -5.42 -6.94
N GLU A 162 8.44 -5.50 -7.97
CA GLU A 162 8.22 -4.44 -8.95
C GLU A 162 7.72 -3.13 -8.32
N THR A 163 6.99 -3.18 -7.20
CA THR A 163 6.54 -1.97 -6.49
C THR A 163 7.72 -1.24 -5.82
N ILE A 164 8.79 -1.97 -5.49
CA ILE A 164 10.01 -1.43 -4.88
C ILE A 164 11.01 -1.02 -5.96
N ILE A 165 11.26 -1.89 -6.95
CA ILE A 165 12.29 -1.68 -7.96
C ILE A 165 11.89 -0.58 -8.93
N THR A 166 10.63 -0.61 -9.39
CA THR A 166 10.08 0.32 -10.38
C THR A 166 9.19 1.38 -9.74
N GLY A 167 8.36 0.98 -8.77
CA GLY A 167 7.33 1.80 -8.18
C GLY A 167 7.83 2.77 -7.10
N THR A 168 6.86 3.31 -6.35
CA THR A 168 7.07 4.32 -5.31
C THR A 168 7.29 3.74 -3.91
N ASN A 169 7.22 2.41 -3.76
CA ASN A 169 7.25 1.73 -2.48
C ASN A 169 8.67 1.53 -1.95
N GLU A 170 8.84 1.68 -0.63
CA GLU A 170 10.04 1.31 0.12
C GLU A 170 9.71 0.21 1.14
N LEU A 171 10.55 -0.82 1.20
CA LEU A 171 10.42 -1.91 2.17
C LEU A 171 11.12 -1.51 3.48
N ILE A 172 10.33 -1.11 4.47
CA ILE A 172 10.87 -0.62 5.75
C ILE A 172 11.22 -1.77 6.70
N GLY A 173 10.50 -2.88 6.59
CA GLY A 173 10.66 -4.00 7.50
C GLY A 173 9.76 -3.91 8.73
N THR A 174 10.01 -4.80 9.68
CA THR A 174 9.24 -4.94 10.92
C THR A 174 9.92 -4.26 12.13
N ASN A 175 10.97 -3.47 11.90
CA ASN A 175 11.61 -2.65 12.92
C ASN A 175 11.12 -1.19 12.82
N PRO A 176 10.36 -0.66 13.80
CA PRO A 176 9.83 0.70 13.79
C PRO A 176 10.88 1.80 13.59
N GLN A 177 12.10 1.60 14.10
CA GLN A 177 13.17 2.60 13.99
C GLN A 177 13.61 2.88 12.55
N LYS A 178 13.36 1.96 11.62
CA LYS A 178 13.62 2.16 10.20
C LYS A 178 12.66 3.14 9.52
N LEU A 179 11.50 3.45 10.15
CA LEU A 179 10.60 4.50 9.67
C LEU A 179 11.23 5.88 9.75
N ILE A 180 12.05 6.15 10.76
CA ILE A 180 12.63 7.49 11.01
C ILE A 180 13.42 8.00 9.81
N PRO A 181 14.44 7.28 9.28
CA PRO A 181 15.15 7.74 8.10
C PRO A 181 14.27 7.82 6.85
N ALA A 182 13.31 6.92 6.67
CA ALA A 182 12.38 6.96 5.54
C ALA A 182 11.48 8.20 5.58
N LEU A 183 10.93 8.54 6.74
CA LEU A 183 10.15 9.77 6.94
C LEU A 183 10.99 11.02 6.68
N LYS A 184 12.24 11.05 7.14
CA LYS A 184 13.17 12.17 6.84
C LYS A 184 13.39 12.33 5.33
N THR A 185 13.65 11.23 4.61
CA THR A 185 13.79 11.24 3.15
C THR A 185 12.53 11.79 2.48
N LEU A 186 11.34 11.37 2.94
CA LEU A 186 10.08 11.87 2.43
C LEU A 186 9.90 13.38 2.65
N PHE A 187 10.14 13.86 3.88
CA PHE A 187 9.99 15.29 4.22
C PHE A 187 11.02 16.20 3.55
N ASN A 188 12.19 15.69 3.25
CA ASN A 188 13.20 16.42 2.47
C ASN A 188 12.85 16.53 0.97
N GLY A 189 11.82 15.81 0.48
CA GLY A 189 11.47 15.77 -0.93
C GLY A 189 12.34 14.81 -1.77
N ASP A 190 13.15 13.97 -1.12
CA ASP A 190 14.09 13.04 -1.76
C ASP A 190 13.47 11.66 -2.04
N TRP A 191 12.15 11.51 -1.85
CA TRP A 191 11.48 10.23 -2.13
C TRP A 191 11.56 9.90 -3.61
N LYS A 192 11.78 8.63 -3.93
CA LYS A 192 11.84 8.18 -5.31
C LYS A 192 10.51 8.45 -6.04
N LYS A 193 10.59 8.90 -7.30
CA LYS A 193 9.40 9.19 -8.10
C LYS A 193 8.66 7.93 -8.55
N GLY A 194 9.40 6.85 -8.76
CA GLY A 194 8.86 5.60 -9.28
C GLY A 194 8.28 5.72 -10.70
N ALA A 195 7.81 4.59 -11.20
CA ALA A 195 7.07 4.47 -12.45
C ALA A 195 6.07 3.32 -12.35
N VAL A 196 5.12 3.26 -13.28
CA VAL A 196 4.17 2.13 -13.36
C VAL A 196 4.88 0.93 -13.98
N PRO A 197 4.83 -0.26 -13.36
CA PRO A 197 5.41 -1.47 -13.94
C PRO A 197 4.82 -1.82 -15.31
N HIS A 198 5.62 -2.47 -16.14
CA HIS A 198 5.20 -2.89 -17.48
C HIS A 198 3.92 -3.74 -17.44
N LEU A 199 3.02 -3.54 -18.38
CA LEU A 199 1.69 -4.19 -18.49
C LEU A 199 0.71 -3.91 -17.33
N TRP A 200 0.99 -2.97 -16.43
CA TRP A 200 0.03 -2.53 -15.43
C TRP A 200 -0.82 -1.38 -15.99
N ASP A 201 -1.52 -1.63 -17.07
CA ASP A 201 -2.16 -0.64 -17.95
C ASP A 201 -3.69 -0.78 -18.09
N GLY A 202 -4.31 -1.64 -17.26
CA GLY A 202 -5.76 -1.85 -17.27
C GLY A 202 -6.28 -2.81 -18.34
N LYS A 203 -5.38 -3.58 -19.01
CA LYS A 203 -5.74 -4.50 -20.10
C LYS A 203 -5.37 -5.95 -19.82
N THR A 204 -5.19 -6.30 -18.56
CA THR A 204 -4.76 -7.64 -18.14
C THR A 204 -5.82 -8.68 -18.48
N ALA A 205 -7.08 -8.40 -18.16
CA ALA A 205 -8.19 -9.30 -18.45
C ALA A 205 -8.31 -9.64 -19.94
N ASP A 206 -8.14 -8.65 -20.81
CA ASP A 206 -8.17 -8.86 -22.28
C ASP A 206 -7.02 -9.77 -22.73
N ARG A 207 -5.82 -9.56 -22.18
CA ARG A 207 -4.66 -10.41 -22.48
C ARG A 207 -4.87 -11.86 -22.02
N ILE A 208 -5.45 -12.06 -20.83
CA ILE A 208 -5.80 -13.39 -20.33
C ILE A 208 -6.77 -14.09 -21.28
N ILE A 209 -7.86 -13.41 -21.67
CA ILE A 209 -8.88 -13.96 -22.57
C ILE A 209 -8.28 -14.32 -23.93
N ASN A 210 -7.49 -13.41 -24.53
CA ASN A 210 -6.85 -13.64 -25.81
C ASN A 210 -5.88 -14.84 -25.80
N ASN A 211 -5.12 -15.01 -24.72
CA ASN A 211 -4.27 -16.19 -24.55
C ASN A 211 -5.10 -17.46 -24.41
N LEU A 212 -6.18 -17.44 -23.63
CA LEU A 212 -7.05 -18.61 -23.45
C LEU A 212 -7.74 -19.06 -24.75
N ILE A 213 -8.12 -18.11 -25.61
CA ILE A 213 -8.75 -18.43 -26.92
C ILE A 213 -7.72 -19.04 -27.90
N SER A 214 -6.43 -18.70 -27.76
CA SER A 214 -5.36 -19.17 -28.64
C SER A 214 -4.70 -20.48 -28.18
N LEU A 215 -5.07 -21.02 -27.02
CA LEU A 215 -4.63 -22.33 -26.49
C LEU A 215 -5.46 -23.47 -27.04
#